data_cdbf71bf61f6d4e44548a3a28c881fd5
#
_entry.id   cdbf71bf61f6d4e44548a3a28c881fd5
#
_cell.length_a   1.000
_cell.length_b   1.000
_cell.length_c   1.000
_cell.angle_alpha   90.00
_cell.angle_beta   90.00
_cell.angle_gamma   90.00
#
_symmetry.space_group_name_H-M   'P 1'
#
loop_
_entity.id
_entity.type
_entity.pdbx_description
1 polymer ?
#
loop_
_entity_poly.entity_id
_entity_poly.type
_entity_poly.pdbx_seq_one_letter_code
_entity_poly.pdbx_strand_id
1 'polypeptide(L)'
;MTNYDVVTVGAAVLDIFMRSDKFKVVQSNDLPGGIAMCQVYGGKMEVEQVVITTGGGATNTAVSFARKELKTAVIAEMGNDPQSLLVHKELEEDGVDTRYLVQEANETTAVSVILISDDGGRSIMVHRGAAAMLTKRDLPLEALETKWLYISSLGGNMELLTTLINWAHQKKVRIALNPGTKEIEHRDKLLGMLAKVEILFVNREEASKLWGIDFSEESLWSSLQPLPGAHVSVITDSARGGKVCIAGKVQFYDGEKVKKVIDTTGAGDAFASGYVSAVMYGKSYESAIVWGKKNATAVLAAVGAKKGLMNLSEISK
;
A
#
# COMPACT_ATOMS: atom_id res chain seq x y z
N MET A 1 -5.41 -9.30 -27.41
CA MET A 1 -5.32 -9.26 -25.94
C MET A 1 -4.41 -8.10 -25.53
N THR A 2 -4.71 -7.40 -24.47
CA THR A 2 -3.91 -6.24 -24.04
C THR A 2 -2.83 -6.71 -23.09
N ASN A 3 -1.56 -6.66 -23.51
CA ASN A 3 -0.43 -7.03 -22.66
C ASN A 3 -0.07 -5.85 -21.75
N TYR A 4 -0.18 -6.03 -20.42
CA TYR A 4 0.18 -5.02 -19.44
C TYR A 4 1.64 -5.19 -18.98
N ASP A 5 2.27 -4.09 -18.60
CA ASP A 5 3.55 -4.17 -17.89
C ASP A 5 3.33 -4.60 -16.44
N VAL A 6 2.25 -4.09 -15.80
CA VAL A 6 1.88 -4.47 -14.45
C VAL A 6 0.37 -4.44 -14.26
N VAL A 7 -0.13 -5.39 -13.48
CA VAL A 7 -1.50 -5.37 -12.95
C VAL A 7 -1.43 -5.31 -11.44
N THR A 8 -2.17 -4.37 -10.83
CA THR A 8 -2.26 -4.23 -9.37
C THR A 8 -3.53 -4.89 -8.85
N VAL A 9 -3.46 -5.53 -7.70
CA VAL A 9 -4.60 -6.18 -7.05
C VAL A 9 -4.68 -5.74 -5.57
N GLY A 10 -5.87 -5.40 -5.10
CA GLY A 10 -6.11 -5.03 -3.71
C GLY A 10 -7.30 -4.08 -3.52
N ALA A 11 -7.22 -3.20 -2.53
CA ALA A 11 -8.32 -2.31 -2.19
C ALA A 11 -8.38 -1.06 -3.08
N ALA A 12 -9.63 -0.60 -3.30
CA ALA A 12 -9.99 0.74 -3.76
C ALA A 12 -10.81 1.42 -2.65
N VAL A 13 -10.44 2.62 -2.24
CA VAL A 13 -10.98 3.30 -1.05
C VAL A 13 -11.23 4.77 -1.35
N LEU A 14 -12.26 5.37 -0.74
CA LEU A 14 -12.39 6.82 -0.65
C LEU A 14 -11.86 7.27 0.71
N ASP A 15 -10.89 8.18 0.74
CA ASP A 15 -10.31 8.74 1.95
C ASP A 15 -10.86 10.16 2.20
N ILE A 16 -11.45 10.39 3.38
CA ILE A 16 -12.00 11.66 3.82
C ILE A 16 -11.15 12.17 4.98
N PHE A 17 -10.34 13.18 4.72
CA PHE A 17 -9.53 13.83 5.74
C PHE A 17 -10.30 15.01 6.32
N MET A 18 -10.41 15.05 7.66
CA MET A 18 -11.03 16.14 8.39
C MET A 18 -10.03 16.69 9.40
N ARG A 19 -9.71 17.97 9.32
CA ARG A 19 -8.83 18.64 10.26
C ARG A 19 -9.59 19.63 11.14
N SER A 20 -9.32 19.60 12.44
CA SER A 20 -9.84 20.59 13.39
C SER A 20 -8.96 20.72 14.63
N ASP A 21 -8.78 21.96 15.10
CA ASP A 21 -8.20 22.30 16.40
C ASP A 21 -9.12 21.96 17.58
N LYS A 22 -10.41 21.69 17.28
CA LYS A 22 -11.41 21.33 18.27
C LYS A 22 -11.41 19.85 18.67
N PHE A 23 -10.67 19.00 17.97
CA PHE A 23 -10.45 17.62 18.41
C PHE A 23 -9.63 17.62 19.70
N LYS A 24 -10.19 17.02 20.75
CA LYS A 24 -9.52 16.91 22.06
C LYS A 24 -8.75 15.62 22.15
N VAL A 25 -7.46 15.74 22.45
CA VAL A 25 -6.59 14.59 22.74
C VAL A 25 -6.62 14.36 24.24
N VAL A 26 -7.00 13.14 24.67
CA VAL A 26 -7.16 12.75 26.06
C VAL A 26 -6.21 11.58 26.34
N GLN A 27 -5.49 11.68 27.45
CA GLN A 27 -4.68 10.57 27.98
C GLN A 27 -5.47 9.84 29.07
N SER A 28 -5.53 8.51 28.97
CA SER A 28 -6.13 7.66 30.01
C SER A 28 -5.53 6.26 29.95
N ASN A 29 -5.26 5.71 31.14
CA ASN A 29 -4.77 4.34 31.27
C ASN A 29 -5.83 3.28 30.93
N ASP A 30 -7.11 3.67 30.83
CA ASP A 30 -8.22 2.78 30.48
C ASP A 30 -8.37 2.61 28.95
N LEU A 31 -7.59 3.37 28.15
CA LEU A 31 -7.67 3.34 26.71
C LEU A 31 -6.53 2.51 26.11
N PRO A 32 -6.80 1.64 25.14
CA PRO A 32 -5.77 0.97 24.38
C PRO A 32 -4.81 2.01 23.76
N GLY A 33 -3.51 1.89 24.04
CA GLY A 33 -2.51 2.85 23.58
C GLY A 33 -2.40 4.14 24.41
N GLY A 34 -3.22 4.30 25.48
CA GLY A 34 -3.10 5.39 26.46
C GLY A 34 -3.56 6.78 25.98
N ILE A 35 -3.90 6.94 24.69
CA ILE A 35 -4.28 8.23 24.07
C ILE A 35 -5.48 8.02 23.18
N ALA A 36 -6.48 8.92 23.27
CA ALA A 36 -7.62 8.96 22.36
C ALA A 36 -7.90 10.37 21.86
N MET A 37 -8.46 10.44 20.65
CA MET A 37 -9.05 11.65 20.12
C MET A 37 -10.55 11.65 20.42
N CYS A 38 -11.04 12.69 21.07
CA CYS A 38 -12.41 12.78 21.57
C CYS A 38 -13.15 13.98 21.03
N GLN A 39 -14.48 13.83 20.96
CA GLN A 39 -15.44 14.90 20.67
C GLN A 39 -16.59 14.80 21.65
N VAL A 40 -17.30 15.92 21.89
CA VAL A 40 -18.47 15.96 22.80
C VAL A 40 -19.59 15.08 22.23
N TYR A 41 -20.02 14.12 23.04
CA TYR A 41 -21.12 13.23 22.69
C TYR A 41 -22.42 14.03 22.45
N GLY A 42 -23.08 13.80 21.30
CA GLY A 42 -24.27 14.55 20.88
C GLY A 42 -24.03 15.99 20.45
N GLY A 43 -22.77 16.47 20.49
CA GLY A 43 -22.39 17.80 20.03
C GLY A 43 -22.27 17.90 18.50
N LYS A 44 -22.37 19.12 17.98
CA LYS A 44 -21.96 19.47 16.61
C LYS A 44 -20.61 20.17 16.68
N MET A 45 -19.71 19.80 15.77
CA MET A 45 -18.40 20.40 15.65
C MET A 45 -18.17 20.82 14.20
N GLU A 46 -17.75 22.04 14.01
CA GLU A 46 -17.26 22.53 12.72
C GLU A 46 -15.82 22.11 12.54
N VAL A 47 -15.49 21.61 11.36
CA VAL A 47 -14.14 21.27 10.95
C VAL A 47 -13.61 22.35 10.00
N GLU A 48 -12.33 22.69 10.12
CA GLU A 48 -11.72 23.79 9.35
C GLU A 48 -11.38 23.37 7.94
N GLN A 49 -11.07 22.08 7.75
CA GLN A 49 -10.66 21.57 6.44
C GLN A 49 -11.23 20.18 6.21
N VAL A 50 -11.80 19.98 5.02
CA VAL A 50 -12.16 18.65 4.49
C VAL A 50 -11.42 18.47 3.17
N VAL A 51 -10.73 17.32 3.03
CA VAL A 51 -10.12 16.90 1.77
C VAL A 51 -10.64 15.49 1.46
N ILE A 52 -11.16 15.31 0.27
CA ILE A 52 -11.63 14.01 -0.23
C ILE A 52 -10.67 13.58 -1.33
N THR A 53 -10.11 12.40 -1.19
CA THR A 53 -9.22 11.80 -2.20
C THR A 53 -9.56 10.32 -2.34
N THR A 54 -9.00 9.67 -3.34
CA THR A 54 -9.11 8.22 -3.44
C THR A 54 -7.81 7.57 -2.95
N GLY A 55 -7.94 6.37 -2.40
CA GLY A 55 -6.87 5.59 -1.79
C GLY A 55 -7.04 4.09 -2.05
N GLY A 56 -6.34 3.30 -1.26
CA GLY A 56 -6.28 1.85 -1.36
C GLY A 56 -5.05 1.35 -2.11
N GLY A 57 -4.44 0.28 -1.60
CA GLY A 57 -3.13 -0.17 -2.09
C GLY A 57 -3.10 -0.50 -3.58
N ALA A 58 -4.19 -1.07 -4.15
CA ALA A 58 -4.25 -1.34 -5.58
C ALA A 58 -4.28 -0.07 -6.41
N THR A 59 -5.13 0.90 -6.06
CA THR A 59 -5.30 2.13 -6.84
C THR A 59 -4.11 3.08 -6.67
N ASN A 60 -3.54 3.19 -5.48
CA ASN A 60 -2.34 4.00 -5.21
C ASN A 60 -1.16 3.54 -6.07
N THR A 61 -0.92 2.24 -6.09
CA THR A 61 0.20 1.67 -6.85
C THR A 61 -0.08 1.66 -8.34
N ALA A 62 -1.33 1.45 -8.79
CA ALA A 62 -1.70 1.55 -10.20
C ALA A 62 -1.40 2.95 -10.77
N VAL A 63 -1.86 4.00 -10.09
CA VAL A 63 -1.56 5.39 -10.48
C VAL A 63 -0.05 5.64 -10.48
N SER A 64 0.67 5.14 -9.47
CA SER A 64 2.12 5.29 -9.41
C SER A 64 2.83 4.64 -10.60
N PHE A 65 2.42 3.44 -11.02
CA PHE A 65 2.97 2.76 -12.18
C PHE A 65 2.61 3.49 -13.48
N ALA A 66 1.36 3.90 -13.65
CA ALA A 66 0.88 4.60 -14.85
C ALA A 66 1.61 5.94 -15.05
N ARG A 67 1.83 6.74 -13.99
CA ARG A 67 2.63 7.97 -14.06
C ARG A 67 4.08 7.74 -14.45
N LYS A 68 4.58 6.51 -14.32
CA LYS A 68 5.89 6.09 -14.82
C LYS A 68 5.84 5.44 -16.20
N GLU A 69 4.77 5.75 -16.97
CA GLU A 69 4.57 5.30 -18.36
C GLU A 69 4.51 3.77 -18.52
N LEU A 70 4.20 3.06 -17.43
CA LEU A 70 3.98 1.62 -17.46
C LEU A 70 2.51 1.34 -17.79
N LYS A 71 2.27 0.45 -18.76
CA LYS A 71 0.93 0.04 -19.13
C LYS A 71 0.29 -0.75 -17.99
N THR A 72 -0.64 -0.12 -17.29
CA THR A 72 -1.15 -0.57 -15.99
C THR A 72 -2.64 -0.85 -16.05
N ALA A 73 -3.08 -1.94 -15.43
CA ALA A 73 -4.48 -2.19 -15.09
C ALA A 73 -4.61 -2.45 -13.59
N VAL A 74 -5.84 -2.30 -13.07
CA VAL A 74 -6.16 -2.51 -11.66
C VAL A 74 -7.28 -3.52 -11.51
N ILE A 75 -7.15 -4.45 -10.54
CA ILE A 75 -8.19 -5.35 -10.08
C ILE A 75 -8.52 -4.96 -8.64
N ALA A 76 -9.71 -4.45 -8.43
CA ALA A 76 -10.25 -4.08 -7.12
C ALA A 76 -11.77 -4.15 -7.17
N GLU A 77 -12.40 -4.25 -6.00
CA GLU A 77 -13.85 -4.26 -5.90
C GLU A 77 -14.35 -3.01 -5.19
N MET A 78 -15.42 -2.42 -5.73
CA MET A 78 -16.05 -1.19 -5.28
C MET A 78 -17.56 -1.36 -5.28
N GLY A 79 -18.27 -0.53 -4.54
CA GLY A 79 -19.72 -0.43 -4.63
C GLY A 79 -20.18 0.21 -5.94
N ASN A 80 -21.47 0.14 -6.21
CA ASN A 80 -22.12 0.89 -7.28
C ASN A 80 -22.73 2.19 -6.70
N ASP A 81 -21.86 3.16 -6.38
CA ASP A 81 -22.18 4.37 -5.63
C ASP A 81 -21.38 5.60 -6.13
N PRO A 82 -21.71 6.83 -5.68
CA PRO A 82 -20.98 8.03 -6.08
C PRO A 82 -19.47 7.99 -5.76
N GLN A 83 -19.07 7.27 -4.70
CA GLN A 83 -17.67 7.12 -4.30
C GLN A 83 -16.88 6.35 -5.34
N SER A 84 -17.45 5.29 -5.91
CA SER A 84 -16.83 4.51 -6.98
C SER A 84 -16.58 5.34 -8.24
N LEU A 85 -17.45 6.30 -8.54
CA LEU A 85 -17.28 7.21 -9.69
C LEU A 85 -16.04 8.09 -9.54
N LEU A 86 -15.73 8.54 -8.31
CA LEU A 86 -14.51 9.32 -8.03
C LEU A 86 -13.26 8.46 -8.23
N VAL A 87 -13.28 7.21 -7.76
CA VAL A 87 -12.17 6.26 -7.96
C VAL A 87 -11.95 5.98 -9.44
N HIS A 88 -13.02 5.70 -10.18
CA HIS A 88 -12.95 5.46 -11.63
C HIS A 88 -12.34 6.64 -12.37
N LYS A 89 -12.88 7.83 -12.13
CA LYS A 89 -12.44 9.07 -12.79
C LYS A 89 -10.95 9.33 -12.59
N GLU A 90 -10.46 9.23 -11.35
CA GLU A 90 -9.05 9.48 -11.05
C GLU A 90 -8.14 8.46 -11.72
N LEU A 91 -8.53 7.18 -11.73
CA LEU A 91 -7.75 6.13 -12.38
C LEU A 91 -7.66 6.35 -13.90
N GLU A 92 -8.76 6.72 -14.55
CA GLU A 92 -8.79 7.02 -15.98
C GLU A 92 -7.97 8.27 -16.33
N GLU A 93 -8.04 9.33 -15.50
CA GLU A 93 -7.23 10.55 -15.67
C GLU A 93 -5.73 10.27 -15.58
N ASP A 94 -5.32 9.32 -14.76
CA ASP A 94 -3.94 8.86 -14.64
C ASP A 94 -3.56 7.75 -15.67
N GLY A 95 -4.46 7.39 -16.56
CA GLY A 95 -4.19 6.42 -17.66
C GLY A 95 -4.17 4.95 -17.21
N VAL A 96 -4.78 4.63 -16.09
CA VAL A 96 -4.95 3.24 -15.60
C VAL A 96 -6.13 2.58 -16.33
N ASP A 97 -5.94 1.37 -16.82
CA ASP A 97 -7.04 0.59 -17.39
C ASP A 97 -7.95 0.03 -16.29
N THR A 98 -9.20 0.46 -16.29
CA THR A 98 -10.20 0.20 -15.24
C THR A 98 -11.14 -0.97 -15.57
N ARG A 99 -10.96 -1.65 -16.67
CA ARG A 99 -11.87 -2.74 -17.15
C ARG A 99 -12.01 -3.93 -16.19
N TYR A 100 -11.10 -4.08 -15.25
CA TYR A 100 -11.11 -5.16 -14.27
C TYR A 100 -11.53 -4.67 -12.87
N LEU A 101 -12.08 -3.46 -12.78
CA LEU A 101 -12.76 -3.03 -11.55
C LEU A 101 -14.12 -3.76 -11.46
N VAL A 102 -14.34 -4.39 -10.31
CA VAL A 102 -15.57 -5.09 -10.00
C VAL A 102 -16.53 -4.16 -9.27
N GLN A 103 -17.79 -4.14 -9.68
CA GLN A 103 -18.83 -3.35 -9.01
C GLN A 103 -19.80 -4.26 -8.28
N GLU A 104 -19.87 -4.11 -6.96
CA GLU A 104 -20.83 -4.81 -6.10
C GLU A 104 -22.09 -3.97 -5.92
N ALA A 105 -23.26 -4.57 -6.20
CA ALA A 105 -24.53 -3.85 -6.16
C ALA A 105 -25.09 -3.69 -4.74
N ASN A 106 -24.73 -4.59 -3.83
CA ASN A 106 -25.33 -4.69 -2.50
C ASN A 106 -24.41 -4.17 -1.37
N GLU A 107 -23.29 -3.56 -1.73
CA GLU A 107 -22.35 -3.00 -0.76
C GLU A 107 -21.80 -1.66 -1.26
N THR A 108 -21.32 -0.83 -0.33
CA THR A 108 -20.73 0.47 -0.65
C THR A 108 -19.24 0.37 -0.91
N THR A 109 -18.71 1.31 -1.65
CA THR A 109 -17.25 1.49 -1.79
C THR A 109 -16.62 1.71 -0.42
N ALA A 110 -15.44 1.14 -0.21
CA ALA A 110 -14.70 1.33 1.04
C ALA A 110 -14.44 2.81 1.31
N VAL A 111 -14.57 3.21 2.58
CA VAL A 111 -14.34 4.60 3.02
C VAL A 111 -13.46 4.61 4.25
N SER A 112 -12.46 5.48 4.25
CA SER A 112 -11.70 5.84 5.45
C SER A 112 -12.02 7.29 5.84
N VAL A 113 -12.33 7.53 7.11
CA VAL A 113 -12.42 8.86 7.67
C VAL A 113 -11.22 9.09 8.57
N ILE A 114 -10.38 10.05 8.18
CA ILE A 114 -9.12 10.38 8.84
C ILE A 114 -9.29 11.71 9.58
N LEU A 115 -9.39 11.66 10.90
CA LEU A 115 -9.45 12.83 11.75
C LEU A 115 -8.02 13.28 12.10
N ILE A 116 -7.73 14.56 11.94
CA ILE A 116 -6.40 15.14 12.19
C ILE A 116 -6.55 16.25 13.22
N SER A 117 -5.91 16.10 14.36
CA SER A 117 -5.82 17.12 15.41
C SER A 117 -4.75 18.16 15.10
N ASP A 118 -4.74 19.25 15.85
CA ASP A 118 -3.83 20.38 15.62
C ASP A 118 -2.36 20.00 15.87
N ASP A 119 -2.09 19.08 16.77
CA ASP A 119 -0.76 18.51 17.02
C ASP A 119 -0.26 17.56 15.92
N GLY A 120 -1.09 17.32 14.87
CA GLY A 120 -0.81 16.40 13.77
C GLY A 120 -1.12 14.93 14.07
N GLY A 121 -1.61 14.62 15.27
CA GLY A 121 -2.12 13.30 15.61
C GLY A 121 -3.33 12.93 14.76
N ARG A 122 -3.53 11.64 14.51
CA ARG A 122 -4.63 11.18 13.67
C ARG A 122 -5.34 9.96 14.24
N SER A 123 -6.64 9.91 14.01
CA SER A 123 -7.49 8.74 14.25
C SER A 123 -8.17 8.35 12.94
N ILE A 124 -8.22 7.05 12.64
CA ILE A 124 -8.73 6.55 11.36
C ILE A 124 -9.89 5.60 11.64
N MET A 125 -11.04 5.88 11.04
CA MET A 125 -12.19 4.99 11.01
C MET A 125 -12.30 4.40 9.61
N VAL A 126 -12.43 3.07 9.51
CA VAL A 126 -12.45 2.37 8.23
C VAL A 126 -13.73 1.56 8.09
N HIS A 127 -14.49 1.84 7.03
CA HIS A 127 -15.50 0.95 6.49
C HIS A 127 -14.92 0.23 5.27
N ARG A 128 -14.83 -1.10 5.34
CA ARG A 128 -14.16 -1.88 4.28
C ARG A 128 -15.05 -2.09 3.06
N GLY A 129 -16.35 -2.13 3.23
CA GLY A 129 -17.32 -2.26 2.16
C GLY A 129 -16.96 -3.32 1.13
N ALA A 130 -17.25 -3.06 -0.12
CA ALA A 130 -16.98 -3.94 -1.24
C ALA A 130 -15.50 -4.34 -1.38
N ALA A 131 -14.55 -3.51 -0.93
CA ALA A 131 -13.12 -3.86 -0.99
C ALA A 131 -12.74 -5.13 -0.19
N ALA A 132 -13.63 -5.62 0.68
CA ALA A 132 -13.44 -6.88 1.39
C ALA A 132 -14.09 -8.08 0.68
N MET A 133 -14.77 -7.88 -0.43
CA MET A 133 -15.58 -8.89 -1.10
C MET A 133 -14.90 -9.55 -2.28
N LEU A 134 -13.79 -8.99 -2.77
CA LEU A 134 -13.04 -9.53 -3.91
C LEU A 134 -12.70 -11.01 -3.72
N THR A 135 -13.12 -11.83 -4.67
CA THR A 135 -12.95 -13.28 -4.65
C THR A 135 -12.24 -13.79 -5.90
N LYS A 136 -11.90 -15.06 -5.92
CA LYS A 136 -11.30 -15.70 -7.12
C LYS A 136 -12.21 -15.70 -8.35
N ARG A 137 -13.55 -15.54 -8.18
CA ARG A 137 -14.51 -15.53 -9.29
C ARG A 137 -14.42 -14.21 -10.07
N ASP A 138 -13.97 -13.17 -9.43
CA ASP A 138 -13.87 -11.82 -9.96
C ASP A 138 -12.57 -11.60 -10.73
N LEU A 139 -11.64 -12.56 -10.64
CA LEU A 139 -10.35 -12.48 -11.30
C LEU A 139 -10.43 -12.87 -12.78
N PRO A 140 -10.02 -12.02 -13.72
CA PRO A 140 -10.04 -12.30 -15.15
C PRO A 140 -8.84 -13.15 -15.60
N LEU A 141 -8.46 -14.19 -14.84
CA LEU A 141 -7.19 -14.90 -14.98
C LEU A 141 -6.95 -15.56 -16.34
N GLU A 142 -8.02 -15.94 -17.05
CA GLU A 142 -7.90 -16.55 -18.40
C GLU A 142 -7.53 -15.52 -19.47
N ALA A 143 -8.02 -14.28 -19.31
CA ALA A 143 -7.81 -13.19 -20.25
C ALA A 143 -6.66 -12.26 -19.86
N LEU A 144 -6.08 -12.45 -18.67
CA LEU A 144 -5.08 -11.55 -18.11
C LEU A 144 -3.69 -11.86 -18.67
N GLU A 145 -3.09 -10.88 -19.35
CA GLU A 145 -1.72 -10.92 -19.83
C GLU A 145 -0.93 -9.76 -19.21
N THR A 146 0.07 -10.08 -18.39
CA THR A 146 0.93 -9.09 -17.71
C THR A 146 2.32 -9.64 -17.47
N LYS A 147 3.32 -8.74 -17.36
CA LYS A 147 4.69 -9.10 -16.97
C LYS A 147 4.86 -9.18 -15.46
N TRP A 148 4.13 -8.30 -14.73
CA TRP A 148 4.17 -8.20 -13.28
C TRP A 148 2.77 -8.20 -12.67
N LEU A 149 2.66 -8.84 -11.53
CA LEU A 149 1.51 -8.76 -10.63
C LEU A 149 1.96 -8.09 -9.33
N TYR A 150 1.40 -6.91 -9.04
CA TYR A 150 1.58 -6.25 -7.76
C TYR A 150 0.37 -6.54 -6.88
N ILE A 151 0.58 -7.22 -5.76
CA ILE A 151 -0.48 -7.58 -4.81
C ILE A 151 -0.28 -6.77 -3.54
N SER A 152 -1.23 -5.89 -3.24
CA SER A 152 -1.33 -5.24 -1.93
C SER A 152 -2.21 -6.07 -0.99
N SER A 153 -2.46 -5.58 0.25
CA SER A 153 -3.33 -6.27 1.19
C SER A 153 -4.69 -6.63 0.57
N LEU A 154 -5.11 -7.85 0.76
CA LEU A 154 -6.40 -8.41 0.37
C LEU A 154 -7.35 -8.59 1.57
N GLY A 155 -7.08 -7.88 2.68
CA GLY A 155 -7.89 -7.93 3.88
C GLY A 155 -7.85 -9.26 4.64
N GLY A 156 -6.83 -10.09 4.41
CA GLY A 156 -6.66 -11.42 5.00
C GLY A 156 -7.25 -12.56 4.15
N ASN A 157 -7.69 -12.27 2.91
CA ASN A 157 -8.20 -13.32 2.02
C ASN A 157 -7.07 -14.20 1.47
N MET A 158 -6.65 -15.17 2.27
CA MET A 158 -5.57 -16.09 1.95
C MET A 158 -5.90 -17.05 0.80
N GLU A 159 -7.18 -17.29 0.51
CA GLU A 159 -7.59 -18.09 -0.66
C GLU A 159 -7.31 -17.34 -1.95
N LEU A 160 -7.71 -16.06 -1.99
CA LEU A 160 -7.47 -15.18 -3.12
C LEU A 160 -5.97 -14.98 -3.34
N LEU A 161 -5.20 -14.69 -2.27
CA LEU A 161 -3.75 -14.54 -2.33
C LEU A 161 -3.08 -15.80 -2.90
N THR A 162 -3.47 -16.98 -2.41
CA THR A 162 -2.95 -18.26 -2.89
C THR A 162 -3.26 -18.47 -4.38
N THR A 163 -4.47 -18.14 -4.80
CA THR A 163 -4.91 -18.24 -6.19
C THR A 163 -4.07 -17.35 -7.11
N LEU A 164 -3.88 -16.08 -6.75
CA LEU A 164 -3.09 -15.11 -7.52
C LEU A 164 -1.63 -15.53 -7.64
N ILE A 165 -1.00 -15.93 -6.52
CA ILE A 165 0.41 -16.36 -6.51
C ILE A 165 0.61 -17.63 -7.36
N ASN A 166 -0.29 -18.61 -7.26
CA ASN A 166 -0.17 -19.84 -8.04
C ASN A 166 -0.37 -19.58 -9.54
N TRP A 167 -1.37 -18.77 -9.89
CA TRP A 167 -1.60 -18.37 -11.29
C TRP A 167 -0.38 -17.65 -11.87
N ALA A 168 0.13 -16.64 -11.17
CA ALA A 168 1.27 -15.86 -11.64
C ALA A 168 2.52 -16.76 -11.81
N HIS A 169 2.77 -17.67 -10.86
CA HIS A 169 3.87 -18.61 -10.95
C HIS A 169 3.75 -19.54 -12.17
N GLN A 170 2.54 -20.10 -12.43
CA GLN A 170 2.28 -20.95 -13.60
C GLN A 170 2.46 -20.20 -14.92
N LYS A 171 2.07 -18.94 -14.96
CA LYS A 171 2.19 -18.05 -16.13
C LYS A 171 3.55 -17.37 -16.27
N LYS A 172 4.49 -17.62 -15.32
CA LYS A 172 5.81 -16.97 -15.25
C LYS A 172 5.72 -15.44 -15.13
N VAL A 173 4.67 -14.95 -14.50
CA VAL A 173 4.47 -13.54 -14.15
C VAL A 173 5.26 -13.26 -12.85
N ARG A 174 6.05 -12.20 -12.83
CA ARG A 174 6.78 -11.78 -11.63
C ARG A 174 5.84 -11.17 -10.60
N ILE A 175 6.08 -11.43 -9.32
CA ILE A 175 5.19 -11.01 -8.24
C ILE A 175 5.91 -10.04 -7.31
N ALA A 176 5.31 -8.86 -7.10
CA ALA A 176 5.62 -7.98 -5.98
C ALA A 176 4.47 -8.05 -4.97
N LEU A 177 4.78 -8.33 -3.72
CA LEU A 177 3.78 -8.52 -2.66
C LEU A 177 4.01 -7.53 -1.52
N ASN A 178 2.97 -6.79 -1.15
CA ASN A 178 2.92 -5.98 0.05
C ASN A 178 1.73 -6.43 0.91
N PRO A 179 1.89 -7.48 1.73
CA PRO A 179 0.81 -8.03 2.53
C PRO A 179 0.42 -7.05 3.63
N GLY A 180 -0.85 -7.05 4.02
CA GLY A 180 -1.31 -6.34 5.20
C GLY A 180 -1.18 -7.16 6.48
N THR A 181 -1.51 -6.53 7.61
CA THR A 181 -1.45 -7.18 8.93
C THR A 181 -2.23 -8.49 8.98
N LYS A 182 -3.40 -8.55 8.35
CA LYS A 182 -4.24 -9.77 8.37
C LYS A 182 -3.64 -10.94 7.58
N GLU A 183 -2.93 -10.70 6.48
CA GLU A 183 -2.18 -11.73 5.77
C GLU A 183 -1.00 -12.22 6.62
N ILE A 184 -0.35 -11.31 7.35
CA ILE A 184 0.80 -11.62 8.22
C ILE A 184 0.36 -12.44 9.45
N GLU A 185 -0.87 -12.26 9.95
CA GLU A 185 -1.46 -13.12 10.99
C GLU A 185 -1.51 -14.61 10.56
N HIS A 186 -1.58 -14.89 9.26
CA HIS A 186 -1.47 -16.22 8.69
C HIS A 186 -0.04 -16.59 8.30
N ARG A 187 0.92 -16.27 9.19
CA ARG A 187 2.36 -16.34 8.98
C ARG A 187 2.85 -17.57 8.24
N ASP A 188 2.54 -18.76 8.74
CA ASP A 188 3.08 -20.02 8.17
C ASP A 188 2.60 -20.25 6.74
N LYS A 189 1.34 -19.89 6.46
CA LYS A 189 0.77 -19.99 5.13
C LYS A 189 1.41 -18.98 4.17
N LEU A 190 1.67 -17.77 4.65
CA LEU A 190 2.36 -16.72 3.89
C LEU A 190 3.80 -17.12 3.59
N LEU A 191 4.56 -17.61 4.59
CA LEU A 191 5.92 -18.08 4.42
C LEU A 191 6.03 -19.19 3.36
N GLY A 192 5.08 -20.13 3.34
CA GLY A 192 5.04 -21.20 2.35
C GLY A 192 4.85 -20.74 0.89
N MET A 193 4.45 -19.49 0.68
CA MET A 193 4.25 -18.91 -0.65
C MET A 193 5.41 -18.02 -1.14
N LEU A 194 6.29 -17.58 -0.23
CA LEU A 194 7.32 -16.58 -0.54
C LEU A 194 8.32 -17.02 -1.61
N ALA A 195 8.58 -18.33 -1.75
CA ALA A 195 9.46 -18.84 -2.80
C ALA A 195 8.96 -18.56 -4.24
N LYS A 196 7.69 -18.16 -4.38
CA LYS A 196 7.08 -17.76 -5.66
C LYS A 196 7.02 -16.23 -5.83
N VAL A 197 7.42 -15.47 -4.80
CA VAL A 197 7.36 -14.02 -4.78
C VAL A 197 8.74 -13.46 -5.10
N GLU A 198 8.81 -12.56 -6.07
CA GLU A 198 10.05 -11.91 -6.48
C GLU A 198 10.48 -10.86 -5.46
N ILE A 199 9.55 -9.98 -5.04
CA ILE A 199 9.84 -8.90 -4.11
C ILE A 199 8.75 -8.85 -3.03
N LEU A 200 9.15 -8.98 -1.78
CA LEU A 200 8.31 -8.79 -0.60
C LEU A 200 8.57 -7.40 -0.01
N PHE A 201 7.51 -6.62 0.25
CA PHE A 201 7.56 -5.35 0.97
C PHE A 201 6.85 -5.49 2.31
N VAL A 202 7.51 -5.09 3.38
CA VAL A 202 6.95 -5.00 4.74
C VAL A 202 7.57 -3.80 5.47
N ASN A 203 6.88 -3.26 6.47
CA ASN A 203 7.51 -2.33 7.40
C ASN A 203 8.18 -3.10 8.55
N ARG A 204 8.92 -2.39 9.42
CA ARG A 204 9.68 -2.99 10.53
C ARG A 204 8.78 -3.75 11.53
N GLU A 205 7.57 -3.24 11.81
CA GLU A 205 6.60 -3.91 12.69
C GLU A 205 6.05 -5.18 12.05
N GLU A 206 5.69 -5.12 10.78
CA GLU A 206 5.23 -6.27 9.99
C GLU A 206 6.35 -7.32 9.86
N ALA A 207 7.58 -6.87 9.66
CA ALA A 207 8.74 -7.75 9.68
C ALA A 207 8.91 -8.44 11.02
N SER A 208 8.75 -7.76 12.16
CA SER A 208 8.79 -8.39 13.49
C SER A 208 7.82 -9.57 13.58
N LYS A 209 6.59 -9.38 13.14
CA LYS A 209 5.56 -10.43 13.15
C LYS A 209 5.91 -11.57 12.20
N LEU A 210 6.37 -11.25 11.00
CA LEU A 210 6.67 -12.25 9.97
C LEU A 210 7.94 -13.06 10.29
N TRP A 211 8.98 -12.43 10.83
CA TRP A 211 10.20 -13.13 11.28
C TRP A 211 9.99 -13.83 12.63
N GLY A 212 9.01 -13.41 13.43
CA GLY A 212 8.80 -13.89 14.80
C GLY A 212 9.89 -13.39 15.77
N ILE A 213 10.43 -12.20 15.50
CA ILE A 213 11.52 -11.55 16.25
C ILE A 213 11.10 -10.12 16.58
N ASP A 214 11.27 -9.70 17.81
CA ASP A 214 10.95 -8.32 18.21
C ASP A 214 12.00 -7.33 17.71
N PHE A 215 11.77 -6.76 16.54
CA PHE A 215 12.64 -5.75 15.94
C PHE A 215 12.46 -4.34 16.55
N SER A 216 11.66 -4.16 17.61
CA SER A 216 11.72 -2.93 18.41
C SER A 216 13.06 -2.81 19.14
N GLU A 217 13.69 -3.93 19.46
CA GLU A 217 15.05 -4.01 19.98
C GLU A 217 16.08 -3.75 18.87
N GLU A 218 16.90 -2.71 19.02
CA GLU A 218 17.86 -2.27 18.01
C GLU A 218 18.96 -3.32 17.73
N SER A 219 19.35 -4.11 18.76
CA SER A 219 20.31 -5.20 18.61
C SER A 219 19.80 -6.30 17.68
N LEU A 220 18.53 -6.69 17.83
CA LEU A 220 17.85 -7.69 16.99
C LEU A 220 17.58 -7.14 15.60
N TRP A 221 17.17 -5.88 15.51
CA TRP A 221 17.04 -5.20 14.23
C TRP A 221 18.37 -5.18 13.46
N SER A 222 19.47 -4.80 14.12
CA SER A 222 20.81 -4.73 13.49
C SER A 222 21.27 -6.08 12.97
N SER A 223 20.97 -7.18 13.69
CA SER A 223 21.34 -8.55 13.33
C SER A 223 20.33 -9.30 12.46
N LEU A 224 19.33 -8.61 11.87
CA LEU A 224 18.31 -9.21 11.02
C LEU A 224 18.93 -10.11 9.94
N GLN A 225 18.43 -11.33 9.85
CA GLN A 225 18.77 -12.29 8.82
C GLN A 225 17.74 -12.31 7.71
N PRO A 226 18.10 -12.66 6.46
CA PRO A 226 17.14 -12.82 5.37
C PRO A 226 16.02 -13.81 5.71
N LEU A 227 14.81 -13.52 5.25
CA LEU A 227 13.67 -14.42 5.42
C LEU A 227 13.82 -15.60 4.45
N PRO A 228 13.73 -16.84 4.92
CA PRO A 228 13.78 -18.00 4.05
C PRO A 228 12.68 -17.97 2.98
N GLY A 229 13.03 -18.30 1.74
CA GLY A 229 12.10 -18.41 0.61
C GLY A 229 11.88 -17.09 -0.15
N ALA A 230 12.04 -15.93 0.44
CA ALA A 230 11.91 -14.67 -0.29
C ALA A 230 13.16 -14.38 -1.14
N HIS A 231 12.97 -14.07 -2.43
CA HIS A 231 14.08 -13.71 -3.31
C HIS A 231 14.66 -12.33 -2.96
N VAL A 232 13.79 -11.35 -2.84
CA VAL A 232 14.10 -10.01 -2.34
C VAL A 232 13.09 -9.64 -1.25
N SER A 233 13.58 -9.17 -0.09
CA SER A 233 12.73 -8.57 0.93
C SER A 233 13.17 -7.13 1.19
N VAL A 234 12.24 -6.20 1.08
CA VAL A 234 12.47 -4.78 1.35
C VAL A 234 11.69 -4.40 2.61
N ILE A 235 12.42 -4.00 3.64
CA ILE A 235 11.85 -3.69 4.95
C ILE A 235 12.04 -2.19 5.20
N THR A 236 10.93 -1.46 5.28
CA THR A 236 10.94 -0.02 5.53
C THR A 236 10.88 0.29 7.03
N ASP A 237 11.58 1.35 7.46
CA ASP A 237 11.58 1.85 8.85
C ASP A 237 11.34 3.36 8.91
N SER A 238 10.30 3.81 8.23
CA SER A 238 9.88 5.22 8.18
C SER A 238 11.05 6.16 7.83
N ALA A 239 11.26 7.23 8.60
CA ALA A 239 12.32 8.21 8.37
C ALA A 239 13.74 7.66 8.59
N ARG A 240 13.87 6.48 9.23
CA ARG A 240 15.18 5.85 9.48
C ARG A 240 15.72 5.08 8.28
N GLY A 241 14.92 4.93 7.21
CA GLY A 241 15.32 4.16 6.02
C GLY A 241 14.81 2.74 6.08
N GLY A 242 15.70 1.76 6.15
CA GLY A 242 15.30 0.37 6.21
C GLY A 242 16.39 -0.62 5.78
N LYS A 243 15.96 -1.82 5.45
CA LYS A 243 16.85 -2.90 5.00
C LYS A 243 16.33 -3.54 3.72
N VAL A 244 17.26 -3.96 2.88
CA VAL A 244 16.98 -4.82 1.74
C VAL A 244 17.77 -6.10 1.86
N CYS A 245 17.09 -7.22 1.70
CA CYS A 245 17.68 -8.56 1.69
C CYS A 245 17.65 -9.09 0.26
N ILE A 246 18.80 -9.34 -0.34
CA ILE A 246 18.94 -9.80 -1.72
C ILE A 246 19.91 -10.99 -1.73
N ALA A 247 19.46 -12.12 -2.29
CA ALA A 247 20.31 -13.32 -2.42
C ALA A 247 21.06 -13.70 -1.12
N GLY A 248 20.38 -13.63 0.01
CA GLY A 248 20.92 -13.98 1.32
C GLY A 248 21.80 -12.91 1.98
N LYS A 249 21.92 -11.71 1.39
CA LYS A 249 22.66 -10.59 1.96
C LYS A 249 21.73 -9.50 2.42
N VAL A 250 21.97 -8.93 3.59
CA VAL A 250 21.24 -7.81 4.14
C VAL A 250 22.05 -6.53 3.96
N GLN A 251 21.41 -5.50 3.42
CA GLN A 251 21.99 -4.17 3.26
C GLN A 251 21.09 -3.15 3.92
N PHE A 252 21.65 -2.21 4.64
CA PHE A 252 20.97 -1.06 5.21
C PHE A 252 20.90 0.07 4.17
N TYR A 253 19.83 0.84 4.18
CA TYR A 253 19.71 2.09 3.44
C TYR A 253 19.14 3.19 4.32
N ASP A 254 19.67 4.40 4.22
CA ASP A 254 19.21 5.57 4.95
C ASP A 254 17.88 6.09 4.42
N GLY A 255 17.06 6.60 5.33
CA GLY A 255 15.90 7.41 4.96
C GLY A 255 16.27 8.74 4.32
N GLU A 256 15.31 9.39 3.69
CA GLU A 256 15.50 10.75 3.19
C GLU A 256 15.00 11.80 4.18
N LYS A 257 15.77 12.87 4.33
CA LYS A 257 15.34 14.01 5.15
C LYS A 257 14.25 14.79 4.45
N VAL A 258 13.05 14.77 5.00
CA VAL A 258 11.91 15.53 4.51
C VAL A 258 11.82 16.85 5.28
N LYS A 259 11.76 17.98 4.57
CA LYS A 259 11.67 19.31 5.22
C LYS A 259 10.37 19.48 6.02
N LYS A 260 9.26 18.98 5.50
CA LYS A 260 7.95 19.03 6.14
C LYS A 260 7.12 17.82 5.68
N VAL A 261 6.66 17.03 6.62
CA VAL A 261 5.69 15.97 6.37
C VAL A 261 4.30 16.55 6.57
N ILE A 262 3.46 16.45 5.53
CA ILE A 262 2.05 16.89 5.56
C ILE A 262 1.16 15.71 5.89
N ASP A 263 1.36 14.58 5.21
CA ASP A 263 0.61 13.34 5.41
C ASP A 263 1.52 12.14 5.11
N THR A 264 1.34 11.03 5.84
CA THR A 264 2.10 9.79 5.63
C THR A 264 1.29 8.71 4.90
N THR A 265 0.05 9.01 4.53
CA THR A 265 -0.83 8.07 3.84
C THR A 265 -0.24 7.70 2.47
N GLY A 266 -0.18 6.40 2.20
CA GLY A 266 0.33 5.89 0.92
C GLY A 266 1.85 5.94 0.73
N ALA A 267 2.65 6.37 1.73
CA ALA A 267 4.11 6.41 1.59
C ALA A 267 4.72 5.02 1.34
N GLY A 268 4.17 3.97 1.96
CA GLY A 268 4.55 2.57 1.70
C GLY A 268 4.25 2.14 0.27
N ASP A 269 3.04 2.44 -0.22
CA ASP A 269 2.63 2.15 -1.60
C ASP A 269 3.50 2.91 -2.62
N ALA A 270 3.80 4.18 -2.32
CA ALA A 270 4.66 5.01 -3.14
C ALA A 270 6.09 4.46 -3.19
N PHE A 271 6.64 4.06 -2.04
CA PHE A 271 7.95 3.41 -1.97
C PHE A 271 7.97 2.12 -2.80
N ALA A 272 7.05 1.20 -2.54
CA ALA A 272 7.02 -0.10 -3.17
C ALA A 272 6.82 0.01 -4.69
N SER A 273 5.88 0.83 -5.15
CA SER A 273 5.64 1.04 -6.58
C SER A 273 6.81 1.74 -7.28
N GLY A 274 7.46 2.71 -6.62
CA GLY A 274 8.68 3.33 -7.13
C GLY A 274 9.82 2.34 -7.28
N TYR A 275 10.03 1.50 -6.26
CA TYR A 275 11.04 0.44 -6.27
C TYR A 275 10.79 -0.57 -7.40
N VAL A 276 9.57 -1.11 -7.50
CA VAL A 276 9.20 -2.08 -8.56
C VAL A 276 9.34 -1.45 -9.94
N SER A 277 8.93 -0.19 -10.12
CA SER A 277 9.11 0.53 -11.39
C SER A 277 10.59 0.58 -11.79
N ALA A 278 11.49 0.88 -10.87
CA ALA A 278 12.93 0.91 -11.13
C ALA A 278 13.45 -0.47 -11.62
N VAL A 279 13.01 -1.55 -10.97
CA VAL A 279 13.35 -2.93 -11.37
C VAL A 279 12.79 -3.23 -12.76
N MET A 280 11.55 -2.79 -13.07
CA MET A 280 10.95 -2.96 -14.40
C MET A 280 11.72 -2.21 -15.49
N TYR A 281 12.34 -1.08 -15.16
CA TYR A 281 13.25 -0.32 -16.02
C TYR A 281 14.70 -0.85 -16.02
N GLY A 282 14.91 -2.07 -15.50
CA GLY A 282 16.21 -2.76 -15.58
C GLY A 282 17.26 -2.30 -14.55
N LYS A 283 16.87 -1.52 -13.53
CA LYS A 283 17.78 -1.19 -12.43
C LYS A 283 17.99 -2.41 -11.52
N SER A 284 19.17 -2.49 -10.89
CA SER A 284 19.41 -3.52 -9.87
C SER A 284 18.50 -3.31 -8.65
N TYR A 285 18.29 -4.35 -7.85
CA TYR A 285 17.49 -4.26 -6.63
C TYR A 285 18.04 -3.25 -5.63
N GLU A 286 19.36 -3.10 -5.56
CA GLU A 286 20.03 -2.11 -4.72
C GLU A 286 19.75 -0.68 -5.24
N SER A 287 19.86 -0.47 -6.54
CA SER A 287 19.63 0.84 -7.16
C SER A 287 18.15 1.25 -7.13
N ALA A 288 17.24 0.29 -7.10
CA ALA A 288 15.79 0.54 -7.08
C ALA A 288 15.34 1.26 -5.80
N ILE A 289 16.10 1.15 -4.69
CA ILE A 289 15.85 1.87 -3.44
C ILE A 289 15.75 3.39 -3.68
N VAL A 290 16.55 3.95 -4.58
CA VAL A 290 16.57 5.38 -4.89
C VAL A 290 15.20 5.84 -5.40
N TRP A 291 14.59 5.10 -6.32
CA TRP A 291 13.27 5.44 -6.84
C TRP A 291 12.18 5.24 -5.78
N GLY A 292 12.27 4.18 -4.97
CA GLY A 292 11.36 3.96 -3.85
C GLY A 292 11.36 5.15 -2.89
N LYS A 293 12.54 5.57 -2.45
CA LYS A 293 12.73 6.70 -1.54
C LYS A 293 12.20 8.01 -2.12
N LYS A 294 12.61 8.37 -3.34
CA LYS A 294 12.15 9.60 -4.01
C LYS A 294 10.63 9.67 -4.09
N ASN A 295 9.99 8.57 -4.53
CA ASN A 295 8.54 8.52 -4.70
C ASN A 295 7.80 8.63 -3.35
N ALA A 296 8.28 7.93 -2.31
CA ALA A 296 7.73 8.03 -0.96
C ALA A 296 7.88 9.45 -0.39
N THR A 297 9.07 10.05 -0.51
CA THR A 297 9.35 11.40 -0.02
C THR A 297 8.45 12.44 -0.69
N ALA A 298 8.20 12.30 -1.99
CA ALA A 298 7.34 13.22 -2.74
C ALA A 298 5.87 13.16 -2.26
N VAL A 299 5.36 11.97 -1.94
CA VAL A 299 3.99 11.80 -1.41
C VAL A 299 3.84 12.45 -0.03
N LEU A 300 4.85 12.41 0.84
CA LEU A 300 4.81 13.01 2.17
C LEU A 300 4.57 14.53 2.17
N ALA A 301 4.78 15.20 1.04
CA ALA A 301 4.62 16.65 0.89
C ALA A 301 3.18 17.09 0.53
N ALA A 302 2.22 16.17 0.44
CA ALA A 302 0.83 16.45 0.07
C ALA A 302 -0.15 15.64 0.92
N VAL A 303 -1.42 16.04 0.96
CA VAL A 303 -2.50 15.25 1.57
C VAL A 303 -2.96 14.18 0.59
N GLY A 304 -3.09 12.94 1.06
CA GLY A 304 -3.53 11.79 0.28
C GLY A 304 -2.42 11.04 -0.42
N ALA A 305 -2.69 9.79 -0.78
CA ALA A 305 -1.70 8.81 -1.20
C ALA A 305 -1.14 8.98 -2.62
N LYS A 306 -1.77 9.81 -3.47
CA LYS A 306 -1.47 9.88 -4.91
C LYS A 306 -0.94 11.22 -5.38
N LYS A 307 -1.26 12.31 -4.67
CA LYS A 307 -0.99 13.68 -5.14
C LYS A 307 0.49 13.98 -5.38
N GLY A 308 1.39 13.42 -4.59
CA GLY A 308 2.84 13.61 -4.72
C GLY A 308 3.55 12.54 -5.55
N LEU A 309 2.84 11.56 -6.12
CA LEU A 309 3.47 10.51 -6.91
C LEU A 309 4.20 11.09 -8.13
N MET A 310 5.48 10.77 -8.24
CA MET A 310 6.36 11.28 -9.31
C MET A 310 6.08 10.60 -10.65
N ASN A 311 6.22 11.35 -11.74
CA ASN A 311 6.24 10.79 -13.09
C ASN A 311 7.64 10.26 -13.46
N LEU A 312 7.75 9.60 -14.61
CA LEU A 312 9.00 8.99 -15.08
C LEU A 312 10.13 10.02 -15.23
N SER A 313 9.83 11.19 -15.80
CA SER A 313 10.84 12.22 -16.05
C SER A 313 11.39 12.85 -14.75
N GLU A 314 10.58 12.90 -13.71
CA GLU A 314 10.98 13.41 -12.38
C GLU A 314 11.81 12.39 -11.60
N ILE A 315 11.35 11.13 -11.55
CA ILE A 315 11.99 10.10 -10.73
C ILE A 315 13.33 9.64 -11.33
N SER A 316 13.51 9.78 -12.63
CA SER A 316 14.72 9.34 -13.36
C SER A 316 15.90 10.29 -13.19
N LYS A 317 15.66 11.52 -12.78
CA LYS A 317 16.69 12.52 -12.45
C LYS A 317 17.38 12.18 -11.13
#